data_a66c672dd6e3005ff63f56dbbfc08eed
#
_entry.id   a66c672dd6e3005ff63f56dbbfc08eed
#
_cell.length_a   1.000
_cell.length_b   1.000
_cell.length_c   1.000
_cell.angle_alpha   90.00
_cell.angle_beta   90.00
_cell.angle_gamma   90.00
#
_symmetry.space_group_name_H-M   'P 1'
#
loop_
_entity.id
_entity.type
_entity.pdbx_description
1 polymer ?
#
loop_
_entity_poly.entity_id
_entity_poly.type
_entity_poly.pdbx_seq_one_letter_code
_entity_poly.pdbx_strand_id
1 'polypeptide(L)'
;MGLVDSVSGGTVKVTDKDGPATVDITPSTHVAQFGPGQLTDIAAGQCVAARPTKDSAPGPALTAAAVMYGQSDSGECGRKGAPHEHGVVGTVSSVTGSTIVLTTADNGQATVTVTPDTRYTKRAKADASAITAGECLAAGGTKDANGVLQATMAMVRPADNGACGGDRPGGHPHN
;
A
#
# COMPACT_ATOMS: atom_id res chain seq x y z
N MET A 1 -0.79 8.62 -9.82
CA MET A 1 -2.07 8.31 -9.15
C MET A 1 -3.11 9.30 -9.60
N GLY A 2 -4.28 8.83 -9.93
CA GLY A 2 -5.35 9.69 -10.42
C GLY A 2 -6.70 9.33 -9.84
N LEU A 3 -7.63 10.28 -9.94
CA LEU A 3 -9.01 10.06 -9.53
C LEU A 3 -9.75 9.31 -10.63
N VAL A 4 -10.45 8.25 -10.25
CA VAL A 4 -11.21 7.46 -11.22
C VAL A 4 -12.46 8.24 -11.63
N ASP A 5 -12.57 8.54 -12.92
CA ASP A 5 -13.73 9.24 -13.48
C ASP A 5 -14.83 8.26 -13.85
N SER A 6 -14.46 7.13 -14.46
CA SER A 6 -15.42 6.11 -14.88
C SER A 6 -14.73 4.78 -15.11
N VAL A 7 -15.52 3.71 -15.02
CA VAL A 7 -15.06 2.34 -15.28
C VAL A 7 -16.06 1.68 -16.23
N SER A 8 -15.55 1.11 -17.29
CA SER A 8 -16.38 0.44 -18.29
C SER A 8 -15.65 -0.78 -18.83
N GLY A 9 -16.13 -1.98 -18.46
CA GLY A 9 -15.64 -3.23 -19.03
C GLY A 9 -14.14 -3.45 -18.96
N GLY A 10 -13.51 -3.08 -17.86
CA GLY A 10 -12.06 -3.22 -17.70
C GLY A 10 -11.26 -2.01 -18.16
N THR A 11 -11.91 -1.01 -18.73
CA THR A 11 -11.27 0.25 -19.10
C THR A 11 -11.59 1.29 -18.03
N VAL A 12 -10.56 1.87 -17.45
CA VAL A 12 -10.69 2.87 -16.39
C VAL A 12 -10.19 4.20 -16.91
N LYS A 13 -11.01 5.22 -16.78
CA LYS A 13 -10.61 6.59 -17.08
C LYS A 13 -10.29 7.30 -15.79
N VAL A 14 -9.09 7.86 -15.72
CA VAL A 14 -8.61 8.58 -14.53
C VAL A 14 -8.13 9.97 -14.92
N THR A 15 -8.21 10.89 -13.99
CA THR A 15 -7.64 12.23 -14.15
C THR A 15 -6.59 12.41 -13.07
N ASP A 16 -5.35 12.66 -13.50
CA ASP A 16 -4.26 12.97 -12.59
C ASP A 16 -3.79 14.42 -12.82
N LYS A 17 -2.70 14.79 -12.17
CA LYS A 17 -2.18 16.15 -12.28
C LYS A 17 -1.73 16.51 -13.69
N ASP A 18 -1.44 15.52 -14.53
CA ASP A 18 -1.00 15.70 -15.91
C ASP A 18 -2.17 15.65 -16.90
N GLY A 19 -3.39 15.39 -16.43
CA GLY A 19 -4.59 15.34 -17.24
C GLY A 19 -5.25 13.97 -17.26
N PRO A 20 -6.19 13.76 -18.19
CA PRO A 20 -6.88 12.48 -18.28
C PRO A 20 -5.98 11.38 -18.84
N ALA A 21 -6.17 10.18 -18.31
CA ALA A 21 -5.46 8.98 -18.76
C ALA A 21 -6.42 7.80 -18.82
N THR A 22 -6.08 6.82 -19.65
CA THR A 22 -6.87 5.59 -19.78
C THR A 22 -6.02 4.40 -19.34
N VAL A 23 -6.59 3.55 -18.51
CA VAL A 23 -5.93 2.36 -17.97
C VAL A 23 -6.79 1.14 -18.32
N ASP A 24 -6.18 0.14 -18.92
CA ASP A 24 -6.83 -1.14 -19.15
C ASP A 24 -6.49 -2.11 -18.04
N ILE A 25 -7.51 -2.65 -17.42
CA ILE A 25 -7.39 -3.69 -16.38
C ILE A 25 -7.84 -5.01 -17.02
N THR A 26 -6.95 -5.98 -17.00
CA THR A 26 -7.20 -7.31 -17.57
C THR A 26 -7.31 -8.35 -16.45
N PRO A 27 -7.76 -9.58 -16.75
CA PRO A 27 -7.73 -10.65 -15.74
C PRO A 27 -6.34 -10.95 -15.20
N SER A 28 -5.29 -10.55 -15.94
CA SER A 28 -3.90 -10.74 -15.50
C SER A 28 -3.38 -9.60 -14.64
N THR A 29 -4.16 -8.54 -14.47
CA THR A 29 -3.76 -7.41 -13.64
C THR A 29 -3.91 -7.77 -12.17
N HIS A 30 -2.86 -7.53 -11.39
CA HIS A 30 -2.93 -7.70 -9.94
C HIS A 30 -3.51 -6.42 -9.33
N VAL A 31 -4.70 -6.53 -8.77
CA VAL A 31 -5.40 -5.40 -8.15
C VAL A 31 -5.35 -5.56 -6.64
N ALA A 32 -4.92 -4.51 -5.95
CA ALA A 32 -4.96 -4.45 -4.49
C ALA A 32 -5.79 -3.26 -4.06
N GLN A 33 -6.58 -3.45 -3.03
CA GLN A 33 -7.40 -2.41 -2.44
C GLN A 33 -6.81 -2.01 -1.09
N PHE A 34 -6.68 -0.72 -0.86
CA PHE A 34 -6.18 -0.17 0.40
C PHE A 34 -7.29 0.61 1.07
N GLY A 35 -7.34 0.48 2.39
CA GLY A 35 -8.32 1.22 3.18
C GLY A 35 -7.82 1.41 4.60
N PRO A 36 -8.58 2.14 5.43
CA PRO A 36 -8.19 2.32 6.82
C PRO A 36 -8.23 1.00 7.58
N GLY A 37 -7.30 0.85 8.53
CA GLY A 37 -7.20 -0.34 9.35
C GLY A 37 -6.97 0.01 10.81
N GLN A 38 -6.74 -1.02 11.61
CA GLN A 38 -6.48 -0.86 13.03
C GLN A 38 -5.63 -2.02 13.54
N LEU A 39 -5.00 -1.80 14.69
CA LEU A 39 -4.08 -2.80 15.26
C LEU A 39 -4.77 -4.13 15.52
N THR A 40 -6.03 -4.12 15.94
CA THR A 40 -6.78 -5.34 16.26
C THR A 40 -7.05 -6.22 15.04
N ASP A 41 -6.90 -5.68 13.83
CA ASP A 41 -7.04 -6.45 12.60
C ASP A 41 -5.79 -7.25 12.25
N ILE A 42 -4.66 -6.96 12.88
CA ILE A 42 -3.39 -7.59 12.57
C ILE A 42 -3.31 -8.92 13.30
N ALA A 43 -3.08 -9.99 12.55
CA ALA A 43 -3.01 -11.34 13.08
C ALA A 43 -1.76 -12.07 12.58
N ALA A 44 -1.36 -13.11 13.30
CA ALA A 44 -0.24 -13.95 12.90
C ALA A 44 -0.46 -14.53 11.51
N GLY A 45 0.59 -14.58 10.71
CA GLY A 45 0.56 -15.09 9.34
C GLY A 45 0.33 -14.02 8.27
N GLN A 46 -0.09 -12.83 8.65
CA GLN A 46 -0.23 -11.72 7.71
C GLN A 46 1.11 -11.06 7.41
N CYS A 47 1.17 -10.33 6.31
CA CYS A 47 2.31 -9.50 5.98
C CYS A 47 2.13 -8.12 6.58
N VAL A 48 3.20 -7.59 7.15
CA VAL A 48 3.24 -6.23 7.68
C VAL A 48 4.43 -5.51 7.10
N ALA A 49 4.19 -4.28 6.64
CA ALA A 49 5.23 -3.33 6.29
C ALA A 49 5.09 -2.14 7.24
N ALA A 50 6.14 -1.85 7.98
CA ALA A 50 6.13 -0.78 8.97
C ALA A 50 7.14 0.29 8.59
N ARG A 51 6.71 1.54 8.66
CA ARG A 51 7.56 2.69 8.40
C ARG A 51 7.91 3.36 9.72
N PRO A 52 9.18 3.65 9.98
CA PRO A 52 9.58 4.23 11.27
C PRO A 52 9.19 5.70 11.38
N THR A 53 9.08 6.17 12.62
CA THR A 53 8.98 7.60 12.90
C THR A 53 10.34 8.25 12.67
N LYS A 54 10.36 9.58 12.61
CA LYS A 54 11.59 10.33 12.42
C LYS A 54 12.59 10.09 13.56
N ASP A 55 12.10 9.83 14.76
CA ASP A 55 12.91 9.65 15.95
C ASP A 55 13.30 8.20 16.19
N SER A 56 12.79 7.28 15.37
CA SER A 56 13.09 5.86 15.53
C SER A 56 14.49 5.57 15.01
N ALA A 57 15.26 4.82 15.79
CA ALA A 57 16.56 4.36 15.34
C ALA A 57 16.43 3.36 14.22
N PRO A 58 17.35 3.35 13.24
CA PRO A 58 17.35 2.31 12.21
C PRO A 58 17.68 0.95 12.82
N GLY A 59 17.13 -0.10 12.22
CA GLY A 59 17.40 -1.46 12.65
C GLY A 59 16.14 -2.29 12.80
N PRO A 60 16.27 -3.51 13.36
CA PRO A 60 15.14 -4.45 13.46
C PRO A 60 14.14 -4.10 14.55
N ALA A 61 14.41 -3.14 15.41
CA ALA A 61 13.47 -2.64 16.40
C ALA A 61 13.16 -1.18 16.08
N LEU A 62 11.89 -0.90 15.77
CA LEU A 62 11.50 0.46 15.41
C LEU A 62 10.15 0.83 16.01
N THR A 63 9.92 2.14 16.10
CA THR A 63 8.60 2.67 16.43
C THR A 63 7.95 3.10 15.12
N ALA A 64 6.76 2.59 14.86
CA ALA A 64 6.11 2.80 13.56
C ALA A 64 5.31 4.10 13.50
N ALA A 65 5.52 4.86 12.44
CA ALA A 65 4.65 5.97 12.08
C ALA A 65 3.45 5.46 11.27
N ALA A 66 3.68 4.44 10.45
CA ALA A 66 2.65 3.83 9.61
C ALA A 66 2.87 2.33 9.51
N VAL A 67 1.79 1.59 9.50
CA VAL A 67 1.79 0.14 9.35
C VAL A 67 0.80 -0.23 8.25
N MET A 68 1.28 -0.99 7.27
CA MET A 68 0.44 -1.58 6.26
C MET A 68 0.42 -3.09 6.47
N TYR A 69 -0.76 -3.69 6.44
CA TYR A 69 -0.88 -5.12 6.67
C TYR A 69 -1.89 -5.74 5.71
N GLY A 70 -1.75 -7.04 5.49
CA GLY A 70 -2.64 -7.79 4.63
C GLY A 70 -2.14 -9.19 4.36
N GLN A 71 -2.88 -9.91 3.54
CA GLN A 71 -2.50 -11.25 3.11
C GLN A 71 -1.42 -11.18 2.04
N SER A 72 -0.50 -12.12 2.07
CA SER A 72 0.48 -12.26 1.00
C SER A 72 -0.12 -13.02 -0.18
N ASP A 73 0.16 -12.54 -1.39
CA ASP A 73 -0.27 -13.23 -2.60
C ASP A 73 0.54 -14.49 -2.88
N SER A 74 1.78 -14.54 -2.37
CA SER A 74 2.71 -15.66 -2.63
C SER A 74 3.13 -16.41 -1.38
N GLY A 75 2.59 -16.03 -0.22
CA GLY A 75 2.99 -16.62 1.06
C GLY A 75 4.29 -16.04 1.62
N GLU A 76 4.94 -15.15 0.90
CA GLU A 76 6.15 -14.48 1.37
C GLU A 76 5.89 -12.99 1.55
N CYS A 77 6.51 -12.42 2.56
CA CYS A 77 6.40 -11.02 2.88
C CYS A 77 7.75 -10.35 2.76
N GLY A 78 7.88 -9.45 1.78
CA GLY A 78 9.09 -8.71 1.57
C GLY A 78 10.08 -9.40 0.65
N ARG A 79 11.23 -8.78 0.51
CA ARG A 79 12.35 -9.30 -0.31
C ARG A 79 13.54 -9.60 0.57
N LYS A 80 14.24 -10.68 0.25
CA LYS A 80 15.53 -10.96 0.87
C LYS A 80 16.52 -9.85 0.51
N GLY A 81 17.28 -9.42 1.49
CA GLY A 81 18.27 -8.38 1.30
C GLY A 81 17.73 -6.97 1.16
N ALA A 82 16.43 -6.76 1.38
CA ALA A 82 15.86 -5.41 1.36
C ALA A 82 16.44 -4.57 2.50
N PRO A 83 16.86 -3.32 2.23
CA PRO A 83 17.39 -2.47 3.31
C PRO A 83 16.30 -2.09 4.30
N HIS A 84 16.67 -2.02 5.56
CA HIS A 84 15.75 -1.65 6.64
C HIS A 84 15.69 -0.13 6.86
N GLU A 85 16.32 0.64 6.00
CA GLU A 85 16.42 2.10 6.16
C GLU A 85 15.08 2.81 6.10
N HIS A 86 14.14 2.24 5.35
CA HIS A 86 12.82 2.83 5.15
C HIS A 86 11.72 2.03 5.84
N GLY A 87 12.09 1.18 6.77
CA GLY A 87 11.15 0.35 7.51
C GLY A 87 11.48 -1.12 7.43
N VAL A 88 10.57 -1.94 7.97
CA VAL A 88 10.72 -3.39 7.95
C VAL A 88 9.49 -4.01 7.32
N VAL A 89 9.71 -5.14 6.67
CA VAL A 89 8.65 -5.95 6.07
C VAL A 89 8.84 -7.39 6.51
N GLY A 90 7.78 -8.03 6.94
CA GLY A 90 7.86 -9.42 7.35
C GLY A 90 6.51 -10.04 7.63
N THR A 91 6.54 -11.30 8.03
CA THR A 91 5.35 -12.05 8.43
C THR A 91 5.12 -11.86 9.93
N VAL A 92 3.89 -11.57 10.32
CA VAL A 92 3.55 -11.41 11.73
C VAL A 92 3.71 -12.75 12.45
N SER A 93 4.58 -12.77 13.45
CA SER A 93 4.73 -13.92 14.34
C SER A 93 3.79 -13.80 15.53
N SER A 94 3.68 -12.62 16.10
CA SER A 94 2.79 -12.37 17.22
C SER A 94 2.48 -10.88 17.36
N VAL A 95 1.37 -10.58 18.01
CA VAL A 95 0.99 -9.21 18.39
C VAL A 95 0.68 -9.24 19.88
N THR A 96 1.39 -8.42 20.64
CA THR A 96 1.20 -8.34 22.09
C THR A 96 1.12 -6.88 22.49
N GLY A 97 -0.06 -6.44 22.91
CA GLY A 97 -0.27 -5.02 23.27
C GLY A 97 0.04 -4.11 22.10
N SER A 98 1.03 -3.26 22.25
CA SER A 98 1.47 -2.34 21.22
C SER A 98 2.75 -2.79 20.49
N THR A 99 3.06 -4.08 20.58
CA THR A 99 4.26 -4.65 19.95
C THR A 99 3.88 -5.71 18.92
N ILE A 100 4.43 -5.58 17.71
CA ILE A 100 4.26 -6.56 16.64
C ILE A 100 5.62 -7.19 16.37
N VAL A 101 5.70 -8.50 16.47
CA VAL A 101 6.93 -9.24 16.16
C VAL A 101 6.79 -9.84 14.76
N LEU A 102 7.76 -9.55 13.92
CA LEU A 102 7.80 -9.99 12.53
C LEU A 102 8.95 -10.95 12.30
N THR A 103 8.71 -11.92 11.42
CA THR A 103 9.79 -12.72 10.84
C THR A 103 10.08 -12.17 9.45
N THR A 104 11.30 -11.71 9.23
CA THR A 104 11.70 -11.11 7.95
C THR A 104 12.02 -12.21 6.92
N ALA A 105 12.12 -11.81 5.65
CA ALA A 105 12.43 -12.73 4.56
C ALA A 105 13.80 -13.43 4.72
N ASP A 106 14.70 -12.83 5.51
CA ASP A 106 16.02 -13.38 5.79
C ASP A 106 16.02 -14.30 7.04
N ASN A 107 14.83 -14.69 7.51
CA ASN A 107 14.65 -15.51 8.71
C ASN A 107 15.09 -14.81 10.00
N GLY A 108 15.23 -13.47 9.95
CA GLY A 108 15.49 -12.68 11.13
C GLY A 108 14.18 -12.28 11.82
N GLN A 109 14.31 -11.60 12.93
CA GLN A 109 13.17 -11.03 13.63
C GLN A 109 13.25 -9.52 13.64
N ALA A 110 12.07 -8.91 13.55
CA ALA A 110 11.94 -7.47 13.71
C ALA A 110 10.83 -7.20 14.72
N THR A 111 11.01 -6.16 15.50
CA THR A 111 10.02 -5.74 16.50
C THR A 111 9.52 -4.35 16.13
N VAL A 112 8.22 -4.22 16.00
CA VAL A 112 7.56 -2.97 15.67
C VAL A 112 6.74 -2.53 16.86
N THR A 113 7.03 -1.36 17.38
CA THR A 113 6.24 -0.74 18.44
C THR A 113 5.29 0.27 17.81
N VAL A 114 4.03 0.18 18.15
CA VAL A 114 3.01 1.10 17.66
C VAL A 114 2.58 2.05 18.77
N THR A 115 2.14 3.23 18.39
CA THR A 115 1.67 4.27 19.31
C THR A 115 0.25 4.69 18.90
N PRO A 116 -0.44 5.50 19.72
CA PRO A 116 -1.74 6.03 19.31
C PRO A 116 -1.69 6.87 18.03
N ASP A 117 -0.51 7.36 17.66
CA ASP A 117 -0.33 8.15 16.45
C ASP A 117 0.00 7.31 15.21
N THR A 118 0.22 6.01 15.38
CA THR A 118 0.52 5.11 14.27
C THR A 118 -0.69 5.00 13.35
N ARG A 119 -0.46 5.16 12.05
CA ARG A 119 -1.51 5.01 11.04
C ARG A 119 -1.50 3.61 10.48
N TYR A 120 -2.68 3.05 10.28
CA TYR A 120 -2.85 1.70 9.79
C TYR A 120 -3.54 1.72 8.43
N THR A 121 -2.99 0.96 7.49
CA THR A 121 -3.59 0.75 6.18
C THR A 121 -3.75 -0.73 5.95
N LYS A 122 -4.97 -1.15 5.65
CA LYS A 122 -5.29 -2.52 5.32
C LYS A 122 -5.17 -2.71 3.81
N ARG A 123 -4.43 -3.74 3.40
CA ARG A 123 -4.31 -4.14 2.01
C ARG A 123 -5.10 -5.43 1.80
N ALA A 124 -5.95 -5.44 0.79
CA ALA A 124 -6.70 -6.63 0.43
C ALA A 124 -6.52 -6.91 -1.05
N LYS A 125 -6.43 -8.19 -1.41
CA LYS A 125 -6.45 -8.60 -2.80
C LYS A 125 -7.83 -8.30 -3.37
N ALA A 126 -7.86 -7.75 -4.58
CA ALA A 126 -9.11 -7.35 -5.21
C ALA A 126 -9.06 -7.66 -6.71
N ASP A 127 -10.11 -7.32 -7.40
CA ASP A 127 -10.19 -7.41 -8.85
C ASP A 127 -10.71 -6.09 -9.43
N ALA A 128 -10.96 -6.08 -10.73
CA ALA A 128 -11.41 -4.85 -11.39
C ALA A 128 -12.72 -4.31 -10.83
N SER A 129 -13.55 -5.14 -10.20
CA SER A 129 -14.82 -4.69 -9.63
C SER A 129 -14.65 -3.80 -8.40
N ALA A 130 -13.46 -3.82 -7.79
CA ALA A 130 -13.14 -2.94 -6.68
C ALA A 130 -12.86 -1.50 -7.13
N ILE A 131 -12.61 -1.30 -8.40
CA ILE A 131 -12.31 0.02 -8.95
C ILE A 131 -13.63 0.72 -9.27
N THR A 132 -13.91 1.79 -8.56
CA THR A 132 -15.15 2.56 -8.74
C THR A 132 -14.85 4.04 -8.93
N ALA A 133 -15.77 4.75 -9.57
CA ALA A 133 -15.63 6.18 -9.76
C ALA A 133 -15.55 6.89 -8.40
N GLY A 134 -14.71 7.89 -8.31
CA GLY A 134 -14.49 8.65 -7.08
C GLY A 134 -13.38 8.11 -6.19
N GLU A 135 -12.81 6.95 -6.54
CA GLU A 135 -11.64 6.42 -5.81
C GLU A 135 -10.34 6.83 -6.48
N CYS A 136 -9.24 6.60 -5.80
CA CYS A 136 -7.91 6.89 -6.33
C CYS A 136 -7.28 5.61 -6.86
N LEU A 137 -6.72 5.69 -8.05
CA LEU A 137 -6.05 4.56 -8.70
C LEU A 137 -4.61 4.90 -9.00
N ALA A 138 -3.72 4.00 -8.61
CA ALA A 138 -2.35 3.98 -9.08
C ALA A 138 -2.14 2.70 -9.86
N ALA A 139 -1.63 2.80 -11.07
CA ALA A 139 -1.43 1.64 -11.93
C ALA A 139 -0.04 1.67 -12.54
N GLY A 140 0.53 0.50 -12.72
CA GLY A 140 1.81 0.32 -13.39
C GLY A 140 1.68 -0.70 -14.50
N GLY A 141 2.48 -0.52 -15.54
CA GLY A 141 2.49 -1.41 -16.69
C GLY A 141 3.14 -0.73 -17.88
N THR A 142 2.71 -1.09 -19.08
CA THR A 142 3.25 -0.54 -20.31
C THR A 142 2.16 0.18 -21.11
N LYS A 143 2.52 1.28 -21.75
CA LYS A 143 1.60 1.99 -22.64
C LYS A 143 1.61 1.34 -24.02
N ASP A 144 0.43 1.20 -24.60
CA ASP A 144 0.31 0.71 -25.97
C ASP A 144 0.48 1.86 -26.99
N ALA A 145 0.31 1.53 -28.27
CA ALA A 145 0.47 2.51 -29.36
C ALA A 145 -0.53 3.66 -29.28
N ASN A 146 -1.64 3.48 -28.59
CA ASN A 146 -2.67 4.51 -28.44
C ASN A 146 -2.50 5.33 -27.15
N GLY A 147 -1.44 5.07 -26.39
CA GLY A 147 -1.20 5.75 -25.12
C GLY A 147 -1.99 5.21 -23.95
N VAL A 148 -2.69 4.08 -24.13
CA VAL A 148 -3.44 3.42 -23.06
C VAL A 148 -2.49 2.57 -22.22
N LEU A 149 -2.55 2.74 -20.90
CA LEU A 149 -1.73 1.95 -20.00
C LEU A 149 -2.32 0.55 -19.86
N GLN A 150 -1.55 -0.46 -20.28
CA GLN A 150 -1.89 -1.86 -20.02
C GLN A 150 -1.36 -2.21 -18.65
N ALA A 151 -2.22 -2.23 -17.65
CA ALA A 151 -1.81 -2.38 -16.27
C ALA A 151 -1.44 -3.82 -15.95
N THR A 152 -0.29 -4.00 -15.32
CA THR A 152 0.10 -5.29 -14.73
C THR A 152 -0.21 -5.31 -13.24
N MET A 153 -0.24 -4.13 -12.62
CA MET A 153 -0.68 -3.98 -11.24
C MET A 153 -1.46 -2.68 -11.08
N ALA A 154 -2.40 -2.70 -10.16
CA ALA A 154 -3.21 -1.53 -9.84
C ALA A 154 -3.48 -1.51 -8.34
N MET A 155 -3.47 -0.31 -7.78
CA MET A 155 -3.78 -0.08 -6.37
C MET A 155 -4.92 0.91 -6.28
N VAL A 156 -5.94 0.55 -5.51
CA VAL A 156 -7.15 1.37 -5.34
C VAL A 156 -7.27 1.75 -3.88
N ARG A 157 -7.56 3.01 -3.63
CA ARG A 157 -7.82 3.49 -2.28
C ARG A 157 -8.90 4.57 -2.31
N PRO A 158 -9.60 4.81 -1.19
CA PRO A 158 -10.56 5.90 -1.13
C PRO A 158 -9.88 7.25 -1.38
N ALA A 159 -10.59 8.15 -2.06
CA ALA A 159 -10.13 9.51 -2.23
C ALA A 159 -10.26 10.27 -0.89
N ASP A 160 -9.31 11.14 -0.64
CA ASP A 160 -9.36 12.01 0.53
C ASP A 160 -10.01 13.33 0.12
N ASN A 161 -11.25 13.53 0.55
CA ASN A 161 -12.05 14.69 0.19
C ASN A 161 -12.17 14.90 -1.33
N GLY A 162 -12.28 13.80 -2.07
CA GLY A 162 -12.38 13.85 -3.52
C GLY A 162 -11.06 14.09 -4.24
N ALA A 163 -9.95 14.04 -3.53
CA ALA A 163 -8.64 14.27 -4.11
C ALA A 163 -7.75 13.04 -3.98
N CYS A 164 -6.96 12.81 -5.01
CA CYS A 164 -5.91 11.78 -5.02
C CYS A 164 -4.55 12.45 -4.93
N GLY A 165 -4.44 13.44 -4.08
CA GLY A 165 -3.20 14.13 -3.89
C GLY A 165 -2.10 13.16 -3.57
N GLY A 166 -0.99 13.30 -4.21
CA GLY A 166 0.22 12.61 -3.83
C GLY A 166 0.67 13.16 -2.49
N ASP A 167 -0.15 12.96 -1.48
CA ASP A 167 0.22 13.30 -0.13
C ASP A 167 1.37 12.42 0.25
N ARG A 168 2.50 12.82 -0.25
CA ARG A 168 3.73 12.39 0.33
C ARG A 168 3.70 12.87 1.75
N PRO A 169 3.79 11.98 2.71
CA PRO A 169 4.08 12.43 4.06
C PRO A 169 5.33 13.31 3.98
N GLY A 170 5.19 14.58 4.27
CA GLY A 170 6.27 15.52 4.19
C GLY A 170 6.21 16.53 3.06
N GLY A 171 5.28 16.38 2.12
CA GLY A 171 5.05 17.39 1.09
C GLY A 171 4.12 18.48 1.56
N HIS A 172 4.48 19.18 2.59
CA HIS A 172 3.70 20.33 2.99
C HIS A 172 4.09 21.53 2.15
N PRO A 173 3.12 22.31 1.69
CA PRO A 173 3.46 23.58 1.10
C PRO A 173 4.16 24.43 2.16
N HIS A 174 5.33 24.85 1.81
CA HIS A 174 6.07 25.76 2.68
C HIS A 174 5.78 27.16 2.25
N ASN A 175 5.38 27.99 3.18
CA ASN A 175 5.32 29.44 2.97
C ASN A 175 6.71 30.02 2.93
#